data_a481b13f3286e6a30dc9c13064524e50
#
_entry.id   a481b13f3286e6a30dc9c13064524e50
#
_cell.length_a   1.000
_cell.length_b   1.000
_cell.length_c   1.000
_cell.angle_alpha   90.00
_cell.angle_beta   90.00
_cell.angle_gamma   90.00
#
_symmetry.space_group_name_H-M   'P 1'
#
loop_
_entity.id
_entity.type
_entity.pdbx_description
1 polymer ?
#
loop_
_entity_poly.entity_id
_entity_poly.type
_entity_poly.pdbx_seq_one_letter_code
_entity_poly.pdbx_strand_id
1 'polypeptide(L)'
;MTCQINADIFSQDAIANVNSQQMPVSDMIAAFMAGRDSYENITNTERATATFILKNGDVYTNTWFTWGGTNKSTGVTLSNPVHASFKWDGDKVIRVSYIFDSAXX
;
A
#
# COMPACT_ATOMS: atom_id res chain seq x y z
N MET A 1 -13.12 6.59 6.47
CA MET A 1 -12.19 6.12 5.43
C MET A 1 -11.69 4.72 5.76
N THR A 2 -11.71 3.86 4.83
CA THR A 2 -11.31 2.48 5.07
C THR A 2 -9.95 2.21 4.44
N CYS A 3 -9.31 1.17 4.92
CA CYS A 3 -8.05 0.72 4.36
C CYS A 3 -8.25 -0.31 3.25
N GLN A 4 -9.37 -0.26 2.63
CA GLN A 4 -9.70 -1.23 1.60
C GLN A 4 -8.75 -1.14 0.42
N ILE A 5 -8.29 -2.29 -0.03
CA ILE A 5 -7.56 -2.39 -1.27
C ILE A 5 -8.48 -3.05 -2.27
N ASN A 6 -8.72 -2.33 -3.36
CA ASN A 6 -9.61 -2.84 -4.40
C ASN A 6 -8.81 -3.78 -5.30
N ALA A 7 -9.03 -5.07 -5.13
CA ALA A 7 -8.27 -6.07 -5.90
C ALA A 7 -8.59 -6.02 -7.40
N ASP A 8 -9.72 -5.41 -7.76
CA ASP A 8 -10.09 -5.35 -9.16
C ASP A 8 -9.19 -4.47 -10.01
N ILE A 9 -8.45 -3.55 -9.39
CA ILE A 9 -7.56 -2.69 -10.16
C ILE A 9 -6.26 -3.39 -10.52
N PHE A 10 -5.95 -4.54 -9.91
CA PHE A 10 -4.69 -5.23 -10.15
C PHE A 10 -4.85 -6.25 -11.26
N SER A 11 -3.84 -6.34 -12.10
CA SER A 11 -3.81 -7.41 -13.09
C SER A 11 -3.55 -8.75 -12.40
N GLN A 12 -3.87 -9.82 -13.13
CA GLN A 12 -3.72 -11.17 -12.59
C GLN A 12 -2.28 -11.49 -12.22
N ASP A 13 -1.33 -10.91 -12.95
CA ASP A 13 0.09 -11.19 -12.76
C ASP A 13 0.81 -10.07 -12.03
N ALA A 14 0.07 -9.19 -11.36
CA ALA A 14 0.67 -8.06 -10.71
C ALA A 14 1.65 -8.48 -9.62
N ILE A 15 2.74 -7.73 -9.51
CA ILE A 15 3.80 -7.99 -8.54
C ILE A 15 3.86 -6.85 -7.55
N ALA A 16 4.05 -7.17 -6.30
CA ALA A 16 4.20 -6.18 -5.24
C ALA A 16 5.59 -6.24 -4.65
N ASN A 17 6.12 -5.06 -4.34
CA ASN A 17 7.36 -4.93 -3.57
C ASN A 17 7.01 -4.23 -2.27
N VAL A 18 7.23 -4.91 -1.16
CA VAL A 18 6.96 -4.34 0.15
C VAL A 18 8.29 -4.26 0.88
N ASN A 19 8.80 -3.04 1.04
CA ASN A 19 10.13 -2.80 1.64
C ASN A 19 11.19 -3.70 1.01
N SER A 20 11.22 -3.71 -0.33
CA SER A 20 12.19 -4.46 -1.13
C SER A 20 11.94 -5.96 -1.18
N GLN A 21 10.87 -6.43 -0.59
CA GLN A 21 10.53 -7.86 -0.67
C GLN A 21 9.47 -8.05 -1.76
N GLN A 22 9.79 -8.85 -2.75
CA GLN A 22 8.92 -9.04 -3.90
C GLN A 22 7.97 -10.21 -3.66
N MET A 23 6.71 -10.01 -4.05
CA MET A 23 5.70 -11.05 -3.87
C MET A 23 4.54 -10.79 -4.83
N PRO A 24 3.73 -11.80 -5.12
CA PRO A 24 2.49 -11.55 -5.86
C PRO A 24 1.58 -10.61 -5.09
N VAL A 25 0.80 -9.81 -5.81
CA VAL A 25 -0.09 -8.87 -5.15
C VAL A 25 -1.08 -9.59 -4.24
N SER A 26 -1.52 -10.78 -4.63
CA SER A 26 -2.46 -11.52 -3.76
C SER A 26 -1.84 -11.83 -2.40
N ASP A 27 -0.54 -12.13 -2.37
CA ASP A 27 0.14 -12.35 -1.09
C ASP A 27 0.22 -11.07 -0.28
N MET A 28 0.48 -9.95 -0.95
CA MET A 28 0.54 -8.66 -0.26
C MET A 28 -0.81 -8.33 0.37
N ILE A 29 -1.88 -8.50 -0.39
CA ILE A 29 -3.22 -8.20 0.11
C ILE A 29 -3.54 -9.08 1.31
N ALA A 30 -3.22 -10.37 1.22
CA ALA A 30 -3.48 -11.28 2.33
C ALA A 30 -2.71 -10.87 3.58
N ALA A 31 -1.47 -10.46 3.40
CA ALA A 31 -0.66 -10.03 4.55
C ALA A 31 -1.22 -8.76 5.18
N PHE A 32 -1.67 -7.81 4.36
CA PHE A 32 -2.24 -6.57 4.89
C PHE A 32 -3.55 -6.86 5.64
N MET A 33 -4.38 -7.73 5.09
CA MET A 33 -5.63 -8.06 5.75
C MET A 33 -5.40 -8.77 7.09
N ALA A 34 -4.42 -9.66 7.11
CA ALA A 34 -4.08 -10.34 8.36
C ALA A 34 -3.56 -9.35 9.40
N GLY A 35 -2.76 -8.39 8.96
CA GLY A 35 -2.22 -7.39 9.87
C GLY A 35 -3.29 -6.50 10.45
N ARG A 36 -4.35 -6.23 9.69
CA ARG A 36 -5.42 -5.37 10.18
C ARG A 36 -6.13 -5.94 11.40
N ASP A 37 -6.17 -7.26 11.49
CA ASP A 37 -6.84 -7.90 12.63
C ASP A 37 -6.17 -7.60 13.96
N SER A 38 -4.92 -7.20 13.92
CA SER A 38 -4.17 -6.88 15.14
C SER A 38 -4.33 -5.42 15.57
N TYR A 39 -5.00 -4.61 14.77
CA TYR A 39 -5.11 -3.17 15.04
C TYR A 39 -6.55 -2.71 15.01
N GLU A 40 -6.83 -1.67 15.77
CA GLU A 40 -8.11 -0.99 15.74
C GLU A 40 -7.90 0.48 15.49
N ASN A 41 -8.98 1.18 15.16
CA ASN A 41 -8.92 2.62 14.85
C ASN A 41 -7.92 2.90 13.74
N ILE A 42 -7.94 2.06 12.70
CA ILE A 42 -7.00 2.20 11.60
C ILE A 42 -7.39 3.41 10.75
N THR A 43 -6.42 4.25 10.45
CA THR A 43 -6.63 5.44 9.62
C THR A 43 -5.58 5.50 8.53
N ASN A 44 -5.96 6.10 7.41
CA ASN A 44 -5.03 6.44 6.33
C ASN A 44 -5.28 7.90 5.98
N THR A 45 -4.32 8.74 6.30
CA THR A 45 -4.45 10.16 6.02
C THR A 45 -3.60 10.51 4.82
N GLU A 46 -4.25 10.80 3.70
CA GLU A 46 -3.55 11.13 2.47
C GLU A 46 -2.83 12.46 2.61
N ARG A 47 -1.53 12.48 2.23
CA ARG A 47 -0.75 13.70 2.24
C ARG A 47 -0.56 14.24 0.84
N ALA A 48 -0.37 13.38 -0.15
CA ALA A 48 -0.19 13.82 -1.53
C ALA A 48 -0.38 12.64 -2.47
N THR A 49 -0.82 12.93 -3.67
CA THR A 49 -0.93 11.93 -4.72
C THR A 49 -0.58 12.59 -6.03
N ALA A 50 0.25 11.95 -6.83
CA ALA A 50 0.66 12.47 -8.12
C ALA A 50 0.72 11.34 -9.14
N THR A 51 0.31 11.64 -10.37
CA THR A 51 0.37 10.69 -11.47
C THR A 51 1.38 11.20 -12.49
N PHE A 52 2.28 10.32 -12.90
CA PHE A 52 3.34 10.65 -13.85
C PHE A 52 3.17 9.82 -15.10
N ILE A 53 3.29 10.45 -16.25
CA ILE A 53 3.29 9.77 -17.54
C ILE A 53 4.68 9.94 -18.14
N LEU A 54 5.36 8.82 -18.35
CA LEU A 54 6.72 8.84 -18.85
C LEU A 54 6.73 8.89 -20.36
N LYS A 55 7.90 9.21 -20.92
CA LYS A 55 8.03 9.35 -22.35
C LYS A 55 7.69 8.08 -23.11
N ASN A 56 7.96 6.93 -22.50
CA ASN A 56 7.68 5.65 -23.16
C ASN A 56 6.22 5.22 -23.01
N GLY A 57 5.38 6.05 -22.37
CA GLY A 57 3.98 5.74 -22.21
C GLY A 57 3.61 5.07 -20.91
N ASP A 58 4.59 4.76 -20.08
CA ASP A 58 4.29 4.18 -18.77
C ASP A 58 3.60 5.21 -17.87
N VAL A 59 2.64 4.74 -17.09
CA VAL A 59 1.90 5.60 -16.17
C VAL A 59 2.14 5.12 -14.76
N TYR A 60 2.55 6.02 -13.89
CA TYR A 60 2.79 5.72 -12.48
C TYR A 60 1.96 6.66 -11.62
N THR A 61 1.33 6.11 -10.59
CA THR A 61 0.67 6.90 -9.57
C THR A 61 1.42 6.70 -8.26
N ASN A 62 1.84 7.82 -7.67
CA ASN A 62 2.51 7.80 -6.38
C ASN A 62 1.63 8.47 -5.35
N THR A 63 1.50 7.84 -4.20
CA THR A 63 0.72 8.44 -3.13
C THR A 63 1.52 8.37 -1.84
N TRP A 64 1.45 9.44 -1.08
CA TRP A 64 2.08 9.55 0.23
C TRP A 64 0.99 9.72 1.26
N PHE A 65 1.00 8.86 2.26
CA PHE A 65 -0.01 8.96 3.30
C PHE A 65 0.57 8.50 4.64
N THR A 66 -0.17 8.78 5.69
CA THR A 66 0.21 8.35 7.03
C THR A 66 -0.77 7.29 7.49
N TRP A 67 -0.23 6.11 7.79
CA TRP A 67 -1.02 5.02 8.33
C TRP A 67 -1.03 5.10 9.84
N GLY A 68 -2.19 4.96 10.45
CA GLY A 68 -2.31 4.95 11.89
C GLY A 68 -3.13 3.78 12.38
N GLY A 69 -2.83 3.30 13.56
CA GLY A 69 -3.60 2.22 14.15
C GLY A 69 -3.17 1.98 15.56
N THR A 70 -4.07 1.38 16.34
CA THR A 70 -3.82 1.03 17.72
C THR A 70 -3.73 -0.47 17.83
N ASN A 71 -2.61 -0.97 18.38
CA ASN A 71 -2.42 -2.40 18.56
C ASN A 71 -3.34 -2.90 19.66
N LYS A 72 -4.14 -3.91 19.34
CA LYS A 72 -5.14 -4.41 20.29
C LYS A 72 -4.50 -5.07 21.50
N SER A 73 -3.32 -5.67 21.34
CA SER A 73 -2.67 -6.38 22.44
C SER A 73 -1.96 -5.44 23.39
N THR A 74 -1.33 -4.38 22.87
CA THR A 74 -0.51 -3.50 23.69
C THR A 74 -1.17 -2.18 23.99
N GLY A 75 -2.17 -1.78 23.21
CA GLY A 75 -2.77 -0.47 23.33
C GLY A 75 -1.92 0.65 22.77
N VAL A 76 -0.81 0.33 22.14
CA VAL A 76 0.09 1.34 21.58
C VAL A 76 -0.45 1.84 20.25
N THR A 77 -0.50 3.15 20.09
CA THR A 77 -0.93 3.78 18.84
C THR A 77 0.29 4.12 18.01
N LEU A 78 0.28 3.66 16.75
CA LEU A 78 1.38 3.88 15.83
C LEU A 78 0.94 4.82 14.72
N SER A 79 1.91 5.53 14.16
CA SER A 79 1.69 6.41 13.04
C SER A 79 2.93 6.33 12.15
N ASN A 80 2.75 5.84 10.93
CA ASN A 80 3.85 5.62 10.01
C ASN A 80 3.60 6.28 8.68
N PRO A 81 4.54 7.06 8.16
CA PRO A 81 4.43 7.55 6.79
C PRO A 81 4.68 6.41 5.82
N VAL A 82 3.90 6.41 4.75
CA VAL A 82 3.96 5.36 3.74
C VAL A 82 4.03 6.01 2.37
N HIS A 83 4.84 5.44 1.49
CA HIS A 83 4.89 5.82 0.09
C HIS A 83 4.52 4.62 -0.74
N ALA A 84 3.47 4.75 -1.52
CA ALA A 84 3.02 3.70 -2.41
C ALA A 84 3.13 4.16 -3.84
N SER A 85 3.65 3.29 -4.71
CA SER A 85 3.83 3.59 -6.12
C SER A 85 3.15 2.50 -6.93
N PHE A 86 2.32 2.91 -7.88
CA PHE A 86 1.54 2.00 -8.71
C PHE A 86 1.92 2.19 -10.17
N LYS A 87 2.26 1.12 -10.85
CA LYS A 87 2.51 1.16 -12.28
C LYS A 87 1.30 0.59 -13.02
N TRP A 88 0.79 1.36 -13.97
CA TRP A 88 -0.43 1.00 -14.69
C TRP A 88 -0.11 0.45 -16.06
N ASP A 89 -0.94 -0.49 -16.51
CA ASP A 89 -0.98 -0.94 -17.88
C ASP A 89 -2.44 -0.86 -18.32
N GLY A 90 -2.76 0.23 -19.06
CA GLY A 90 -4.15 0.51 -19.35
C GLY A 90 -4.90 0.85 -18.07
N ASP A 91 -5.94 0.09 -17.76
CA ASP A 91 -6.73 0.35 -16.58
C ASP A 91 -6.40 -0.60 -15.43
N LYS A 92 -5.28 -1.32 -15.52
CA LYS A 92 -4.88 -2.27 -14.48
C LYS A 92 -3.52 -1.94 -13.95
N VAL A 93 -3.33 -2.16 -12.65
CA VAL A 93 -2.03 -2.01 -12.01
C VAL A 93 -1.26 -3.32 -12.17
N ILE A 94 -0.05 -3.21 -12.74
CA ILE A 94 0.78 -4.40 -12.95
C ILE A 94 1.90 -4.51 -11.93
N ARG A 95 2.17 -3.43 -11.21
CA ARG A 95 3.21 -3.44 -10.19
C ARG A 95 2.87 -2.41 -9.13
N VAL A 96 3.11 -2.76 -7.88
CA VAL A 96 2.91 -1.83 -6.78
C VAL A 96 4.11 -1.94 -5.85
N SER A 97 4.51 -0.81 -5.30
CA SER A 97 5.65 -0.76 -4.39
C SER A 97 5.23 0.02 -3.15
N TYR A 98 5.42 -0.58 -1.98
CA TYR A 98 5.14 0.06 -0.70
C TYR A 98 6.44 0.23 0.07
N ILE A 99 6.70 1.43 0.53
CA ILE A 99 7.87 1.72 1.35
C ILE A 99 7.38 2.39 2.63
N PHE A 100 7.70 1.79 3.75
CA PHE A 100 7.34 2.35 5.04
C PHE A 100 8.34 1.87 6.09
N ASP A 101 8.32 2.53 7.24
CA ASP A 101 9.25 2.19 8.32
C ASP A 101 8.66 1.03 9.12
N SER A 102 9.20 -0.17 8.91
CA SER A 102 8.70 -1.34 9.61
C SER A 102 9.34 -1.50 10.99
N ALA A 103 10.36 -0.72 11.28
CA ALA A 103 10.99 -0.79 12.60
C ALA A 103 10.09 -0.23 13.68
N UNK A 104 9.32 0.43 13.25
CA UNK A 104 8.52 0.86 14.10
C UNK A 104 7.96 -0.02 14.85
N UNK A 105 8.24 -0.73 14.52
CA UNK A 105 7.68 -1.52 15.19
C UNK A 105 7.90 -0.90 15.75
#